data_e00ced8adaab48615b424d99f95ea86d
#
_entry.id   e00ced8adaab48615b424d99f95ea86d
#
_cell.length_a   1.000
_cell.length_b   1.000
_cell.length_c   1.000
_cell.angle_alpha   90.00
_cell.angle_beta   90.00
_cell.angle_gamma   90.00
#
_symmetry.space_group_name_H-M   'P 1'
#
loop_
_entity.id
_entity.type
_entity.pdbx_description
1 polymer ?
#
loop_
_entity_poly.entity_id
_entity_poly.type
_entity_poly.pdbx_seq_one_letter_code
_entity_poly.pdbx_strand_id
1 'polypeptide(L)'
;MTTLHLNLGERGYDITVGRGLLSHSNEYFNLERKVFIVTDSGVPREYAETVAKSAKEYRIVTVPMGEGAKSPEVYIDLLGKMVEFGMTRTDCCVAVGGGVVGDLTGFVAATFMRGIDFYNIPTTLLSQVDSSIGGKTAINLGGVKNIVGSFHQPRGVLIDLDTLKTLPKRQLSNGMAEVIKMALTSDAELFGFLEKNEITDENIENTVLSSLKIKKYVVENDERESGIRKILNFGHTLGHAIEAEEEMRGFYHGECVALGMLATISDEAKPKLISALKKAGLPTEYKGNLEHALSFIVHDKKCDGKKLSVIFVDTPGSFRIEKMSTEDFADLCRKKSDTGDF
;
A
#
# COMPACT_ATOMS: atom_id res chain seq x y z
N MET A 1 2.61 -20.23 -10.23
CA MET A 1 1.70 -20.01 -9.10
C MET A 1 2.39 -20.37 -7.80
N THR A 2 2.37 -19.48 -6.81
CA THR A 2 3.03 -19.64 -5.51
C THR A 2 2.09 -19.15 -4.42
N THR A 3 1.96 -19.92 -3.32
CA THR A 3 1.17 -19.52 -2.16
C THR A 3 2.09 -19.28 -0.96
N LEU A 4 1.93 -18.15 -0.30
CA LEU A 4 2.60 -17.78 0.94
C LEU A 4 1.56 -17.74 2.06
N HIS A 5 1.76 -18.49 3.13
CA HIS A 5 0.89 -18.41 4.32
C HIS A 5 1.39 -17.33 5.27
N LEU A 6 0.56 -16.32 5.56
CA LEU A 6 0.83 -15.31 6.58
C LEU A 6 0.29 -15.83 7.92
N ASN A 7 1.21 -16.05 8.87
CA ASN A 7 0.88 -16.67 10.14
C ASN A 7 0.55 -15.62 11.22
N LEU A 8 -0.72 -15.49 11.54
CA LEU A 8 -1.24 -14.66 12.63
C LEU A 8 -2.14 -15.48 13.58
N GLY A 9 -1.78 -16.76 13.80
CA GLY A 9 -2.61 -17.72 14.53
C GLY A 9 -3.94 -17.95 13.82
N GLU A 10 -5.06 -17.87 14.53
CA GLU A 10 -6.41 -18.06 13.96
C GLU A 10 -6.80 -17.04 12.87
N ARG A 11 -6.08 -15.93 12.78
CA ARG A 11 -6.28 -14.87 11.78
C ARG A 11 -5.31 -14.97 10.59
N GLY A 12 -4.51 -16.05 10.55
CA GLY A 12 -3.63 -16.34 9.43
C GLY A 12 -4.43 -16.59 8.14
N TYR A 13 -3.81 -16.30 7.00
CA TYR A 13 -4.43 -16.47 5.69
C TYR A 13 -3.39 -16.70 4.60
N ASP A 14 -3.87 -17.20 3.46
CA ASP A 14 -3.03 -17.46 2.30
C ASP A 14 -3.00 -16.27 1.35
N ILE A 15 -1.81 -16.03 0.80
CA ILE A 15 -1.53 -15.05 -0.26
C ILE A 15 -1.10 -15.86 -1.47
N THR A 16 -1.96 -15.96 -2.48
CA THR A 16 -1.69 -16.71 -3.71
C THR A 16 -1.32 -15.77 -4.83
N VAL A 17 -0.18 -16.02 -5.47
CA VAL A 17 0.37 -15.23 -6.57
C VAL A 17 0.44 -16.08 -7.83
N GLY A 18 -0.02 -15.56 -8.95
CA GLY A 18 0.06 -16.25 -10.25
C GLY A 18 -0.54 -15.43 -11.37
N ARG A 19 -0.91 -16.10 -12.45
CA ARG A 19 -1.52 -15.49 -13.64
C ARG A 19 -2.83 -16.20 -13.97
N GLY A 20 -3.82 -15.45 -14.49
CA GLY A 20 -5.14 -15.98 -14.87
C GLY A 20 -5.98 -16.47 -13.69
N LEU A 21 -5.69 -16.02 -12.46
CA LEU A 21 -6.31 -16.52 -11.24
C LEU A 21 -7.73 -16.01 -11.00
N LEU A 22 -8.10 -14.87 -11.59
CA LEU A 22 -9.42 -14.27 -11.36
C LEU A 22 -10.58 -15.21 -11.70
N SER A 23 -10.42 -16.01 -12.77
CA SER A 23 -11.46 -16.96 -13.21
C SER A 23 -11.60 -18.19 -12.33
N HIS A 24 -10.65 -18.41 -11.42
CA HIS A 24 -10.58 -19.53 -10.49
C HIS A 24 -10.68 -19.08 -9.02
N SER A 25 -11.20 -17.88 -8.78
CA SER A 25 -11.21 -17.27 -7.44
C SER A 25 -11.96 -18.11 -6.38
N ASN A 26 -12.93 -18.95 -6.78
CA ASN A 26 -13.62 -19.90 -5.91
C ASN A 26 -12.75 -21.08 -5.44
N GLU A 27 -11.61 -21.36 -6.07
CA GLU A 27 -10.66 -22.35 -5.60
C GLU A 27 -9.87 -21.86 -4.38
N TYR A 28 -9.77 -20.54 -4.23
CA TYR A 28 -8.99 -19.87 -3.17
C TYR A 28 -9.85 -19.21 -2.11
N PHE A 29 -11.08 -18.84 -2.48
CA PHE A 29 -12.03 -18.11 -1.63
C PHE A 29 -13.33 -18.90 -1.47
N ASN A 30 -13.89 -18.89 -0.27
CA ASN A 30 -15.23 -19.42 -0.07
C ASN A 30 -16.28 -18.41 -0.60
N LEU A 31 -16.72 -18.59 -1.84
CA LEU A 31 -17.71 -17.75 -2.51
C LEU A 31 -19.07 -18.42 -2.64
N GLU A 32 -19.28 -19.63 -2.08
CA GLU A 32 -20.58 -20.37 -2.04
C GLU A 32 -21.61 -19.71 -1.08
N ARG A 33 -21.70 -18.38 -1.14
CA ARG A 33 -22.53 -17.52 -0.30
C ARG A 33 -22.85 -16.20 -1.04
N LYS A 34 -23.55 -15.26 -0.43
CA LYS A 34 -23.66 -13.92 -0.98
C LYS A 34 -22.31 -13.20 -0.92
N VAL A 35 -21.93 -12.58 -2.04
CA VAL A 35 -20.66 -11.89 -2.21
C VAL A 35 -20.91 -10.44 -2.61
N PHE A 36 -20.46 -9.52 -1.78
CA PHE A 36 -20.48 -8.08 -2.08
C PHE A 36 -19.15 -7.66 -2.63
N ILE A 37 -19.09 -7.39 -3.94
CA ILE A 37 -17.87 -7.06 -4.66
C ILE A 37 -17.76 -5.55 -4.79
N VAL A 38 -16.68 -4.97 -4.29
CA VAL A 38 -16.38 -3.55 -4.43
C VAL A 38 -15.21 -3.37 -5.39
N THR A 39 -15.38 -2.50 -6.36
CA THR A 39 -14.35 -2.07 -7.32
C THR A 39 -14.43 -0.56 -7.53
N ASP A 40 -13.50 0.05 -8.24
CA ASP A 40 -13.57 1.47 -8.61
C ASP A 40 -13.65 1.68 -10.13
N SER A 41 -13.97 2.91 -10.53
CA SER A 41 -14.16 3.27 -11.95
C SER A 41 -12.86 3.28 -12.77
N GLY A 42 -11.69 3.13 -12.16
CA GLY A 42 -10.40 2.99 -12.85
C GLY A 42 -9.98 1.55 -13.10
N VAL A 43 -10.67 0.58 -12.47
CA VAL A 43 -10.41 -0.86 -12.65
C VAL A 43 -11.24 -1.39 -13.82
N PRO A 44 -10.67 -2.18 -14.74
CA PRO A 44 -11.43 -2.84 -15.78
C PRO A 44 -12.60 -3.65 -15.20
N ARG A 45 -13.81 -3.35 -15.67
CA ARG A 45 -15.05 -3.92 -15.14
C ARG A 45 -15.09 -5.46 -15.22
N GLU A 46 -14.47 -6.01 -16.25
CA GLU A 46 -14.35 -7.45 -16.47
C GLU A 46 -13.67 -8.19 -15.30
N TYR A 47 -12.80 -7.54 -14.50
CA TYR A 47 -12.17 -8.20 -13.36
C TYR A 47 -13.20 -8.53 -12.28
N ALA A 48 -14.00 -7.56 -11.88
CA ALA A 48 -15.09 -7.79 -10.91
C ALA A 48 -16.15 -8.75 -11.46
N GLU A 49 -16.51 -8.65 -12.73
CA GLU A 49 -17.46 -9.55 -13.40
C GLU A 49 -16.94 -11.00 -13.48
N THR A 50 -15.62 -11.18 -13.68
CA THR A 50 -15.00 -12.50 -13.71
C THR A 50 -15.06 -13.16 -12.33
N VAL A 51 -14.72 -12.43 -11.27
CA VAL A 51 -14.82 -12.91 -9.89
C VAL A 51 -16.29 -13.20 -9.52
N ALA A 52 -17.22 -12.35 -9.94
CA ALA A 52 -18.65 -12.51 -9.66
C ALA A 52 -19.24 -13.83 -10.19
N LYS A 53 -18.75 -14.33 -11.34
CA LYS A 53 -19.19 -15.61 -11.93
C LYS A 53 -18.88 -16.82 -11.02
N SER A 54 -17.93 -16.68 -10.12
CA SER A 54 -17.55 -17.71 -9.15
C SER A 54 -18.39 -17.67 -7.86
N ALA A 55 -19.26 -16.68 -7.69
CA ALA A 55 -20.09 -16.51 -6.50
C ALA A 55 -21.47 -17.13 -6.68
N LYS A 56 -22.04 -17.65 -5.59
CA LYS A 56 -23.40 -18.18 -5.59
C LYS A 56 -24.45 -17.11 -5.87
N GLU A 57 -24.30 -15.96 -5.24
CA GLU A 57 -25.13 -14.76 -5.43
C GLU A 57 -24.24 -13.53 -5.22
N TYR A 58 -24.33 -12.53 -6.06
CA TYR A 58 -23.41 -11.39 -5.95
C TYR A 58 -24.08 -10.04 -6.21
N ARG A 59 -23.46 -8.99 -5.66
CA ARG A 59 -23.70 -7.60 -6.01
C ARG A 59 -22.39 -6.91 -6.24
N ILE A 60 -22.17 -6.33 -7.42
CA ILE A 60 -21.00 -5.50 -7.74
C ILE A 60 -21.36 -4.05 -7.49
N VAL A 61 -20.49 -3.34 -6.76
CA VAL A 61 -20.58 -1.88 -6.54
C VAL A 61 -19.28 -1.24 -7.01
N THR A 62 -19.42 -0.26 -7.91
CA THR A 62 -18.31 0.55 -8.40
C THR A 62 -18.32 1.88 -7.68
N VAL A 63 -17.23 2.18 -6.96
CA VAL A 63 -17.00 3.48 -6.32
C VAL A 63 -16.20 4.41 -7.24
N PRO A 64 -16.18 5.72 -7.01
CA PRO A 64 -15.27 6.63 -7.74
C PRO A 64 -13.82 6.21 -7.60
N MET A 65 -13.02 6.41 -8.65
CA MET A 65 -11.57 6.19 -8.61
C MET A 65 -10.88 7.26 -7.73
N GLY A 66 -9.85 6.83 -7.00
CA GLY A 66 -8.96 7.72 -6.25
C GLY A 66 -9.30 7.86 -4.77
N GLU A 67 -8.43 8.54 -4.04
CA GLU A 67 -8.44 8.63 -2.57
C GLU A 67 -9.73 9.28 -2.02
N GLY A 68 -10.41 10.12 -2.80
CA GLY A 68 -11.71 10.71 -2.44
C GLY A 68 -12.82 9.69 -2.20
N ALA A 69 -12.70 8.46 -2.70
CA ALA A 69 -13.66 7.38 -2.41
C ALA A 69 -13.58 6.87 -0.96
N LYS A 70 -12.47 7.12 -0.26
CA LYS A 70 -12.30 6.75 1.16
C LYS A 70 -12.99 7.77 2.07
N SER A 71 -14.25 8.08 1.81
CA SER A 71 -15.03 9.08 2.55
C SER A 71 -16.14 8.43 3.40
N PRO A 72 -16.62 9.12 4.45
CA PRO A 72 -17.77 8.68 5.24
C PRO A 72 -19.02 8.43 4.39
N GLU A 73 -19.24 9.25 3.37
CA GLU A 73 -20.43 9.18 2.52
C GLU A 73 -20.41 7.88 1.71
N VAL A 74 -19.28 7.56 1.06
CA VAL A 74 -19.13 6.31 0.28
C VAL A 74 -19.21 5.10 1.21
N TYR A 75 -18.59 5.16 2.38
CA TYR A 75 -18.63 4.11 3.38
C TYR A 75 -20.08 3.81 3.82
N ILE A 76 -20.89 4.82 4.14
CA ILE A 76 -22.29 4.66 4.55
C ILE A 76 -23.14 4.13 3.38
N ASP A 77 -22.90 4.62 2.15
CA ASP A 77 -23.59 4.13 0.95
C ASP A 77 -23.35 2.63 0.73
N LEU A 78 -22.10 2.17 0.90
CA LEU A 78 -21.76 0.74 0.80
C LEU A 78 -22.49 -0.09 1.86
N LEU A 79 -22.51 0.35 3.12
CA LEU A 79 -23.26 -0.33 4.18
C LEU A 79 -24.75 -0.40 3.87
N GLY A 80 -25.36 0.69 3.35
CA GLY A 80 -26.74 0.72 2.92
C GLY A 80 -27.04 -0.31 1.82
N LYS A 81 -26.17 -0.39 0.81
CA LYS A 81 -26.27 -1.37 -0.28
C LYS A 81 -26.12 -2.82 0.18
N MET A 82 -25.29 -3.07 1.21
CA MET A 82 -25.21 -4.41 1.82
C MET A 82 -26.49 -4.81 2.53
N VAL A 83 -27.13 -3.87 3.25
CA VAL A 83 -28.45 -4.09 3.88
C VAL A 83 -29.51 -4.36 2.84
N GLU A 84 -29.59 -3.57 1.75
CA GLU A 84 -30.53 -3.79 0.64
C GLU A 84 -30.31 -5.13 -0.06
N PHE A 85 -29.07 -5.60 -0.18
CA PHE A 85 -28.72 -6.90 -0.74
C PHE A 85 -29.09 -8.06 0.21
N GLY A 86 -29.48 -7.74 1.44
CA GLY A 86 -29.86 -8.71 2.46
C GLY A 86 -28.69 -9.59 2.91
N MET A 87 -27.51 -8.97 3.07
CA MET A 87 -26.34 -9.67 3.56
C MET A 87 -26.46 -10.05 5.03
N THR A 88 -25.86 -11.14 5.38
CA THR A 88 -25.83 -11.70 6.73
C THR A 88 -24.39 -11.82 7.25
N ARG A 89 -24.24 -12.28 8.49
CA ARG A 89 -22.93 -12.47 9.12
C ARG A 89 -22.09 -13.56 8.46
N THR A 90 -22.69 -14.47 7.72
CA THR A 90 -22.04 -15.58 7.02
C THR A 90 -21.60 -15.26 5.60
N ASP A 91 -21.99 -14.08 5.10
CA ASP A 91 -21.64 -13.60 3.76
C ASP A 91 -20.26 -12.92 3.76
N CYS A 92 -19.77 -12.50 2.61
CA CYS A 92 -18.44 -11.89 2.52
C CYS A 92 -18.38 -10.68 1.57
N CYS A 93 -17.36 -9.85 1.78
CA CYS A 93 -16.95 -8.83 0.82
C CYS A 93 -15.72 -9.30 0.02
N VAL A 94 -15.62 -8.86 -1.24
CA VAL A 94 -14.43 -9.02 -2.08
C VAL A 94 -14.03 -7.64 -2.61
N ALA A 95 -12.81 -7.22 -2.30
CA ALA A 95 -12.20 -6.02 -2.85
C ALA A 95 -11.50 -6.38 -4.16
N VAL A 96 -11.89 -5.78 -5.28
CA VAL A 96 -11.22 -5.95 -6.58
C VAL A 96 -10.69 -4.59 -7.02
N GLY A 97 -9.44 -4.26 -6.69
CA GLY A 97 -8.92 -2.92 -6.97
C GLY A 97 -7.57 -2.61 -6.33
N GLY A 98 -7.23 -1.33 -6.32
CA GLY A 98 -6.04 -0.81 -5.63
C GLY A 98 -6.22 -0.69 -4.12
N GLY A 99 -5.27 -0.05 -3.44
CA GLY A 99 -5.27 0.14 -1.99
C GLY A 99 -6.52 0.85 -1.46
N VAL A 100 -7.04 1.84 -2.19
CA VAL A 100 -8.28 2.56 -1.85
C VAL A 100 -9.47 1.60 -1.71
N VAL A 101 -9.63 0.71 -2.70
CA VAL A 101 -10.71 -0.30 -2.71
C VAL A 101 -10.52 -1.31 -1.58
N GLY A 102 -9.27 -1.76 -1.38
CA GLY A 102 -8.92 -2.71 -0.31
C GLY A 102 -9.23 -2.15 1.09
N ASP A 103 -8.74 -0.93 1.38
CA ASP A 103 -8.94 -0.25 2.66
C ASP A 103 -10.42 0.00 2.96
N LEU A 104 -11.14 0.56 1.99
CA LEU A 104 -12.57 0.87 2.11
C LEU A 104 -13.39 -0.40 2.32
N THR A 105 -13.20 -1.42 1.48
CA THR A 105 -13.95 -2.69 1.56
C THR A 105 -13.65 -3.42 2.86
N GLY A 106 -12.38 -3.47 3.25
CA GLY A 106 -11.97 -4.10 4.50
C GLY A 106 -12.58 -3.39 5.72
N PHE A 107 -12.67 -2.05 5.71
CA PHE A 107 -13.30 -1.30 6.81
C PHE A 107 -14.83 -1.48 6.83
N VAL A 108 -15.48 -1.51 5.68
CA VAL A 108 -16.90 -1.86 5.56
C VAL A 108 -17.15 -3.26 6.14
N ALA A 109 -16.35 -4.26 5.75
CA ALA A 109 -16.46 -5.62 6.27
C ALA A 109 -16.19 -5.71 7.77
N ALA A 110 -15.22 -4.94 8.29
CA ALA A 110 -14.88 -4.92 9.71
C ALA A 110 -16.02 -4.43 10.60
N THR A 111 -16.88 -3.56 10.08
CA THR A 111 -17.94 -2.90 10.85
C THR A 111 -19.33 -3.47 10.60
N PHE A 112 -19.59 -3.97 9.38
CA PHE A 112 -20.88 -4.60 9.05
C PHE A 112 -21.12 -5.80 9.96
N MET A 113 -22.26 -5.83 10.65
CA MET A 113 -22.63 -6.87 11.63
C MET A 113 -21.56 -7.19 12.69
N ARG A 114 -20.65 -6.25 13.01
CA ARG A 114 -19.49 -6.35 13.91
C ARG A 114 -18.36 -7.21 13.36
N GLY A 115 -18.27 -7.31 12.05
CA GLY A 115 -17.22 -8.04 11.32
C GLY A 115 -17.76 -9.21 10.53
N ILE A 116 -17.49 -9.20 9.23
CA ILE A 116 -17.72 -10.32 8.31
C ILE A 116 -16.43 -10.63 7.56
N ASP A 117 -16.37 -11.77 6.90
CA ASP A 117 -15.24 -12.13 6.07
C ASP A 117 -15.04 -11.16 4.91
N PHE A 118 -13.77 -10.86 4.58
CA PHE A 118 -13.45 -10.21 3.32
C PHE A 118 -12.22 -10.84 2.67
N TYR A 119 -12.12 -10.67 1.36
CA TYR A 119 -11.03 -11.12 0.53
C TYR A 119 -10.48 -9.97 -0.29
N ASN A 120 -9.20 -10.01 -0.61
CA ASN A 120 -8.52 -8.96 -1.36
C ASN A 120 -8.00 -9.50 -2.70
N ILE A 121 -8.37 -8.84 -3.80
CA ILE A 121 -7.84 -9.06 -5.15
C ILE A 121 -7.19 -7.75 -5.61
N PRO A 122 -5.91 -7.52 -5.26
CA PRO A 122 -5.21 -6.29 -5.59
C PRO A 122 -4.88 -6.21 -7.07
N THR A 123 -5.25 -5.09 -7.72
CA THR A 123 -5.05 -4.85 -9.16
C THR A 123 -3.98 -3.80 -9.46
N THR A 124 -3.39 -3.17 -8.45
CA THR A 124 -2.24 -2.27 -8.61
C THR A 124 -0.99 -2.90 -8.00
N LEU A 125 0.19 -2.60 -8.53
CA LEU A 125 1.44 -3.13 -7.97
C LEU A 125 1.61 -2.74 -6.49
N LEU A 126 1.32 -1.48 -6.12
CA LEU A 126 1.37 -1.00 -4.74
C LEU A 126 0.51 -1.87 -3.82
N SER A 127 -0.70 -2.21 -4.25
CA SER A 127 -1.58 -3.05 -3.46
C SER A 127 -1.12 -4.51 -3.44
N GLN A 128 -0.57 -5.03 -4.54
CA GLN A 128 -0.05 -6.40 -4.62
C GLN A 128 1.13 -6.65 -3.66
N VAL A 129 2.02 -5.65 -3.51
CA VAL A 129 3.23 -5.82 -2.68
C VAL A 129 3.07 -5.30 -1.26
N ASP A 130 2.12 -4.40 -1.00
CA ASP A 130 2.04 -3.69 0.28
C ASP A 130 0.64 -3.62 0.88
N SER A 131 -0.29 -2.81 0.36
CA SER A 131 -1.50 -2.41 1.08
C SER A 131 -2.54 -3.53 1.26
N SER A 132 -2.57 -4.56 0.42
CA SER A 132 -3.49 -5.70 0.57
C SER A 132 -3.18 -6.62 1.76
N ILE A 133 -2.05 -6.41 2.45
CA ILE A 133 -1.51 -7.33 3.45
C ILE A 133 -1.28 -6.60 4.78
N GLY A 134 -1.66 -7.26 5.88
CA GLY A 134 -1.44 -6.75 7.23
C GLY A 134 -2.64 -6.03 7.84
N GLY A 135 -3.81 -6.12 7.21
CA GLY A 135 -5.11 -5.83 7.78
C GLY A 135 -5.40 -4.38 8.14
N LYS A 136 -4.59 -3.42 7.72
CA LYS A 136 -4.90 -2.00 7.88
C LYS A 136 -6.06 -1.65 6.94
N THR A 137 -7.18 -1.22 7.49
CA THR A 137 -8.37 -0.80 6.73
C THR A 137 -8.88 0.51 7.29
N ALA A 138 -9.21 1.48 6.43
CA ALA A 138 -9.57 2.81 6.90
C ALA A 138 -10.31 3.65 5.86
N ILE A 139 -10.90 4.74 6.36
CA ILE A 139 -11.40 5.87 5.59
C ILE A 139 -10.79 7.18 6.10
N ASN A 140 -10.93 8.23 5.31
CA ASN A 140 -10.51 9.57 5.63
C ASN A 140 -11.66 10.33 6.33
N LEU A 141 -11.33 11.23 7.23
CA LEU A 141 -12.31 12.08 7.92
C LEU A 141 -11.70 13.43 8.26
N GLY A 142 -12.44 14.51 7.97
CA GLY A 142 -12.02 15.88 8.34
C GLY A 142 -10.70 16.33 7.73
N GLY A 143 -10.37 15.86 6.50
CA GLY A 143 -9.10 16.17 5.83
C GLY A 143 -7.91 15.32 6.31
N VAL A 144 -8.13 14.40 7.25
CA VAL A 144 -7.06 13.51 7.76
C VAL A 144 -7.19 12.13 7.13
N LYS A 145 -6.13 11.68 6.44
CA LYS A 145 -6.08 10.37 5.79
C LYS A 145 -6.03 9.23 6.81
N ASN A 146 -6.78 8.17 6.54
CA ASN A 146 -6.76 6.90 7.29
C ASN A 146 -7.02 7.00 8.81
N ILE A 147 -7.67 8.07 9.27
CA ILE A 147 -7.86 8.33 10.70
C ILE A 147 -8.94 7.46 11.34
N VAL A 148 -9.91 7.00 10.56
CA VAL A 148 -10.98 6.12 11.03
C VAL A 148 -10.82 4.75 10.39
N GLY A 149 -10.49 3.74 11.17
CA GLY A 149 -10.20 2.42 10.61
C GLY A 149 -10.14 1.31 11.65
N SER A 150 -9.78 0.14 11.16
CA SER A 150 -9.66 -1.10 11.94
C SER A 150 -8.50 -1.95 11.44
N PHE A 151 -7.91 -2.75 12.34
CA PHE A 151 -7.11 -3.89 11.93
C PHE A 151 -8.04 -5.09 11.68
N HIS A 152 -8.36 -5.34 10.41
CA HIS A 152 -9.21 -6.43 9.97
C HIS A 152 -8.50 -7.23 8.88
N GLN A 153 -8.04 -8.44 9.24
CA GLN A 153 -7.29 -9.28 8.31
C GLN A 153 -8.22 -9.87 7.25
N PRO A 154 -7.81 -9.92 5.97
CA PRO A 154 -8.55 -10.65 4.95
C PRO A 154 -8.50 -12.17 5.25
N ARG A 155 -9.46 -12.92 4.72
CA ARG A 155 -9.45 -14.38 4.76
C ARG A 155 -8.56 -15.00 3.68
N GLY A 156 -8.14 -14.19 2.72
CA GLY A 156 -7.21 -14.55 1.66
C GLY A 156 -6.93 -13.38 0.75
N VAL A 157 -5.77 -13.42 0.11
CA VAL A 157 -5.34 -12.45 -0.91
C VAL A 157 -5.00 -13.20 -2.18
N LEU A 158 -5.60 -12.82 -3.30
CA LEU A 158 -5.38 -13.41 -4.62
C LEU A 158 -4.74 -12.38 -5.55
N ILE A 159 -3.49 -12.56 -5.85
CA ILE A 159 -2.68 -11.67 -6.68
C ILE A 159 -2.56 -12.27 -8.08
N ASP A 160 -3.35 -11.73 -9.00
CA ASP A 160 -3.26 -12.06 -10.41
C ASP A 160 -2.37 -11.02 -11.11
N LEU A 161 -1.18 -11.44 -11.52
CA LEU A 161 -0.19 -10.56 -12.16
C LEU A 161 -0.68 -10.03 -13.52
N ASP A 162 -1.64 -10.70 -14.15
CA ASP A 162 -2.19 -10.23 -15.43
C ASP A 162 -2.99 -8.93 -15.28
N THR A 163 -3.44 -8.60 -14.07
CA THR A 163 -4.07 -7.30 -13.79
C THR A 163 -3.13 -6.11 -13.98
N LEU A 164 -1.82 -6.32 -13.86
CA LEU A 164 -0.81 -5.29 -14.09
C LEU A 164 -0.66 -4.89 -15.57
N LYS A 165 -1.10 -5.75 -16.52
CA LYS A 165 -1.04 -5.45 -17.96
C LYS A 165 -1.93 -4.28 -18.36
N THR A 166 -3.00 -4.02 -17.63
CA THR A 166 -3.90 -2.88 -17.87
C THR A 166 -3.60 -1.67 -16.98
N LEU A 167 -2.63 -1.82 -16.06
CA LEU A 167 -2.27 -0.75 -15.14
C LEU A 167 -1.47 0.34 -15.87
N PRO A 168 -1.84 1.64 -15.75
CA PRO A 168 -1.05 2.73 -16.31
C PRO A 168 0.40 2.71 -15.80
N LYS A 169 1.36 3.00 -16.67
CA LYS A 169 2.80 2.98 -16.32
C LYS A 169 3.15 3.79 -15.07
N ARG A 170 2.56 4.98 -14.90
CA ARG A 170 2.78 5.82 -13.70
C ARG A 170 2.29 5.12 -12.42
N GLN A 171 1.20 4.34 -12.49
CA GLN A 171 0.73 3.55 -11.35
C GLN A 171 1.64 2.34 -11.07
N LEU A 172 2.24 1.76 -12.11
CA LEU A 172 3.26 0.73 -11.92
C LEU A 172 4.49 1.33 -11.22
N SER A 173 4.99 2.47 -11.69
CA SER A 173 6.07 3.24 -11.04
C SER A 173 5.75 3.56 -9.58
N ASN A 174 4.52 4.00 -9.31
CA ASN A 174 4.03 4.27 -7.94
C ASN A 174 4.21 3.05 -7.02
N GLY A 175 3.86 1.85 -7.48
CA GLY A 175 4.07 0.61 -6.72
C GLY A 175 5.55 0.23 -6.57
N MET A 176 6.37 0.55 -7.57
CA MET A 176 7.82 0.28 -7.52
C MET A 176 8.54 1.04 -6.41
N ALA A 177 8.05 2.19 -5.96
CA ALA A 177 8.59 2.90 -4.82
C ALA A 177 8.58 2.03 -3.55
N GLU A 178 7.47 1.31 -3.30
CA GLU A 178 7.34 0.40 -2.16
C GLU A 178 8.25 -0.83 -2.28
N VAL A 179 8.40 -1.36 -3.50
CA VAL A 179 9.34 -2.45 -3.78
C VAL A 179 10.77 -2.02 -3.47
N ILE A 180 11.20 -0.87 -3.98
CA ILE A 180 12.54 -0.30 -3.75
C ILE A 180 12.76 -0.03 -2.25
N LYS A 181 11.77 0.55 -1.56
CA LYS A 181 11.79 0.79 -0.12
C LYS A 181 12.04 -0.50 0.67
N MET A 182 11.26 -1.55 0.40
CA MET A 182 11.41 -2.84 1.07
C MET A 182 12.75 -3.50 0.77
N ALA A 183 13.20 -3.42 -0.47
CA ALA A 183 14.50 -3.96 -0.86
C ALA A 183 15.65 -3.24 -0.13
N LEU A 184 15.63 -1.91 -0.09
CA LEU A 184 16.65 -1.11 0.60
C LEU A 184 16.74 -1.43 2.09
N THR A 185 15.61 -1.62 2.76
CA THR A 185 15.61 -1.87 4.20
C THR A 185 15.89 -3.32 4.57
N SER A 186 15.66 -4.30 3.65
CA SER A 186 15.54 -5.70 4.06
C SER A 186 16.15 -6.73 3.12
N ASP A 187 16.46 -6.38 1.86
CA ASP A 187 16.95 -7.35 0.86
C ASP A 187 17.92 -6.71 -0.13
N ALA A 188 19.21 -6.85 0.16
CA ALA A 188 20.29 -6.30 -0.66
C ALA A 188 20.37 -6.94 -2.06
N GLU A 189 19.96 -8.21 -2.21
CA GLU A 189 19.99 -8.92 -3.50
C GLU A 189 18.88 -8.38 -4.40
N LEU A 190 17.67 -8.26 -3.88
CA LEU A 190 16.55 -7.62 -4.59
C LEU A 190 16.93 -6.19 -4.99
N PHE A 191 17.51 -5.40 -4.06
CA PHE A 191 17.92 -4.03 -4.39
C PHE A 191 18.98 -3.99 -5.48
N GLY A 192 19.99 -4.86 -5.41
CA GLY A 192 21.02 -4.97 -6.45
C GLY A 192 20.49 -5.40 -7.81
N PHE A 193 19.38 -6.17 -7.84
CA PHE A 193 18.65 -6.48 -9.06
C PHE A 193 17.93 -5.25 -9.62
N LEU A 194 17.18 -4.51 -8.78
CA LEU A 194 16.41 -3.32 -9.16
C LEU A 194 17.29 -2.16 -9.63
N GLU A 195 18.49 -2.02 -9.05
CA GLU A 195 19.47 -1.02 -9.48
C GLU A 195 19.92 -1.26 -10.94
N LYS A 196 20.00 -2.53 -11.38
CA LYS A 196 20.56 -2.92 -12.67
C LYS A 196 19.52 -3.18 -13.76
N ASN A 197 18.31 -3.56 -13.38
CA ASN A 197 17.29 -4.06 -14.30
C ASN A 197 16.00 -3.24 -14.24
N GLU A 198 15.33 -3.11 -15.38
CA GLU A 198 13.94 -2.67 -15.44
C GLU A 198 13.01 -3.83 -15.10
N ILE A 199 11.82 -3.51 -14.62
CA ILE A 199 10.78 -4.50 -14.37
C ILE A 199 10.04 -4.80 -15.65
N THR A 200 9.99 -6.09 -15.98
CA THR A 200 9.36 -6.65 -17.17
C THR A 200 8.36 -7.74 -16.77
N ASP A 201 7.57 -8.19 -17.73
CA ASP A 201 6.62 -9.30 -17.51
C ASP A 201 7.29 -10.61 -17.07
N GLU A 202 8.58 -10.79 -17.39
CA GLU A 202 9.36 -11.97 -17.05
C GLU A 202 9.86 -11.95 -15.59
N ASN A 203 10.14 -10.78 -15.03
CA ASN A 203 10.74 -10.66 -13.69
C ASN A 203 9.80 -10.12 -12.62
N ILE A 204 8.61 -9.64 -12.99
CA ILE A 204 7.63 -9.05 -12.05
C ILE A 204 7.18 -10.04 -10.97
N GLU A 205 6.99 -11.33 -11.32
CA GLU A 205 6.56 -12.34 -10.36
C GLU A 205 7.57 -12.51 -9.23
N ASN A 206 8.86 -12.62 -9.56
CA ASN A 206 9.92 -12.73 -8.55
C ASN A 206 10.01 -11.47 -7.70
N THR A 207 9.84 -10.30 -8.30
CA THR A 207 9.85 -9.00 -7.60
C THR A 207 8.70 -8.91 -6.60
N VAL A 208 7.48 -9.28 -7.00
CA VAL A 208 6.31 -9.31 -6.13
C VAL A 208 6.51 -10.32 -5.00
N LEU A 209 6.94 -11.55 -5.30
CA LEU A 209 7.17 -12.58 -4.30
C LEU A 209 8.24 -12.20 -3.27
N SER A 210 9.34 -11.57 -3.69
CA SER A 210 10.38 -11.09 -2.77
C SER A 210 9.85 -9.99 -1.85
N SER A 211 9.10 -9.02 -2.39
CA SER A 211 8.47 -7.97 -1.61
C SER A 211 7.46 -8.54 -0.59
N LEU A 212 6.65 -9.50 -1.01
CA LEU A 212 5.69 -10.18 -0.14
C LEU A 212 6.35 -10.95 1.00
N LYS A 213 7.49 -11.59 0.77
CA LYS A 213 8.27 -12.27 1.83
C LYS A 213 8.75 -11.29 2.89
N ILE A 214 9.24 -10.11 2.47
CA ILE A 214 9.65 -9.04 3.38
C ILE A 214 8.43 -8.53 4.18
N LYS A 215 7.34 -8.19 3.48
CA LYS A 215 6.11 -7.69 4.11
C LYS A 215 5.52 -8.70 5.09
N LYS A 216 5.45 -9.98 4.69
CA LYS A 216 5.00 -11.09 5.52
C LYS A 216 5.81 -11.17 6.80
N TYR A 217 7.16 -11.23 6.70
CA TYR A 217 8.04 -11.29 7.85
C TYR A 217 7.78 -10.13 8.84
N VAL A 218 7.66 -8.93 8.32
CA VAL A 218 7.43 -7.72 9.13
C VAL A 218 6.08 -7.77 9.83
N VAL A 219 5.01 -8.17 9.13
CA VAL A 219 3.64 -8.25 9.69
C VAL A 219 3.53 -9.35 10.74
N GLU A 220 4.13 -10.52 10.50
CA GLU A 220 4.11 -11.64 11.46
C GLU A 220 4.83 -11.30 12.77
N ASN A 221 5.87 -10.47 12.72
CA ASN A 221 6.62 -10.07 13.91
C ASN A 221 6.09 -8.80 14.58
N ASP A 222 5.26 -8.01 13.89
CA ASP A 222 4.70 -6.76 14.43
C ASP A 222 3.41 -6.36 13.69
N GLU A 223 2.33 -7.05 13.96
CA GLU A 223 1.03 -6.80 13.30
C GLU A 223 0.55 -5.36 13.47
N ARG A 224 0.77 -4.75 14.66
CA ARG A 224 0.22 -3.43 15.04
C ARG A 224 1.17 -2.25 14.94
N GLU A 225 2.34 -2.45 14.30
CA GLU A 225 3.32 -1.38 14.06
C GLU A 225 3.87 -0.71 15.34
N SER A 226 4.08 -1.48 16.37
CA SER A 226 4.69 -1.01 17.61
C SER A 226 6.23 -1.09 17.60
N GLY A 227 6.80 -1.96 16.77
CA GLY A 227 8.22 -2.31 16.71
C GLY A 227 8.81 -2.30 15.30
N ILE A 228 9.18 -3.50 14.79
CA ILE A 228 9.90 -3.65 13.51
C ILE A 228 9.10 -3.17 12.30
N ARG A 229 7.77 -3.20 12.32
CA ARG A 229 6.95 -2.75 11.18
C ARG A 229 7.19 -1.28 10.82
N LYS A 230 7.78 -0.49 11.72
CA LYS A 230 8.21 0.89 11.42
C LYS A 230 9.20 1.00 10.28
N ILE A 231 9.95 -0.06 9.95
CA ILE A 231 10.88 -0.04 8.80
C ILE A 231 10.16 0.23 7.48
N LEU A 232 8.88 -0.14 7.39
CA LEU A 232 8.06 0.14 6.22
C LEU A 232 7.75 1.64 6.05
N ASN A 233 8.11 2.47 7.04
CA ASN A 233 8.00 3.93 6.97
C ASN A 233 9.30 4.62 6.50
N PHE A 234 10.29 3.87 5.97
CA PHE A 234 11.44 4.47 5.31
C PHE A 234 10.98 5.38 4.16
N GLY A 235 11.46 6.62 4.15
CA GLY A 235 11.02 7.64 3.20
C GLY A 235 9.66 8.29 3.51
N HIS A 236 8.83 7.73 4.38
CA HIS A 236 7.47 8.20 4.59
C HIS A 236 7.37 9.51 5.38
N THR A 237 8.32 9.81 6.28
CA THR A 237 8.25 11.04 7.10
C THR A 237 8.25 12.30 6.22
N LEU A 238 9.19 12.40 5.29
CA LEU A 238 9.21 13.50 4.31
C LEU A 238 8.21 13.23 3.19
N GLY A 239 8.05 11.98 2.76
CA GLY A 239 7.13 11.60 1.70
C GLY A 239 5.68 12.04 1.97
N HIS A 240 5.14 11.79 3.16
CA HIS A 240 3.80 12.25 3.54
C HIS A 240 3.68 13.79 3.62
N ALA A 241 4.75 14.45 4.01
CA ALA A 241 4.78 15.92 4.01
C ALA A 241 4.73 16.50 2.58
N ILE A 242 5.50 15.90 1.66
CA ILE A 242 5.45 16.23 0.23
C ILE A 242 4.06 15.89 -0.34
N GLU A 243 3.51 14.71 0.01
CA GLU A 243 2.18 14.30 -0.44
C GLU A 243 1.09 15.30 -0.02
N ALA A 244 1.17 15.80 1.22
CA ALA A 244 0.24 16.81 1.72
C ALA A 244 0.41 18.16 1.00
N GLU A 245 1.65 18.59 0.70
CA GLU A 245 1.92 19.82 -0.06
C GLU A 245 1.48 19.69 -1.52
N GLU A 246 1.68 18.51 -2.13
CA GLU A 246 1.41 18.25 -3.54
C GLU A 246 0.00 17.73 -3.82
N GLU A 247 -0.89 17.63 -2.83
CA GLU A 247 -2.26 17.10 -2.99
C GLU A 247 -3.02 17.78 -4.14
N MET A 248 -2.75 19.07 -4.38
CA MET A 248 -3.33 19.87 -5.47
C MET A 248 -2.61 19.67 -6.82
N ARG A 249 -1.39 19.11 -6.86
CA ARG A 249 -0.55 18.97 -8.05
C ARG A 249 -0.51 17.55 -8.61
N GLY A 250 -1.11 16.60 -7.89
CA GLY A 250 -1.32 15.25 -8.39
C GLY A 250 -0.11 14.33 -8.38
N PHE A 251 0.80 14.48 -7.39
CA PHE A 251 1.79 13.45 -7.10
C PHE A 251 1.13 12.20 -6.52
N TYR A 252 1.62 11.04 -6.90
CA TYR A 252 1.22 9.77 -6.28
C TYR A 252 2.05 9.47 -5.03
N HIS A 253 1.49 8.70 -4.13
CA HIS A 253 2.12 8.32 -2.87
C HIS A 253 3.56 7.80 -3.04
N GLY A 254 3.79 6.84 -3.95
CA GLY A 254 5.13 6.30 -4.19
C GLY A 254 6.12 7.30 -4.77
N GLU A 255 5.65 8.31 -5.55
CA GLU A 255 6.51 9.40 -6.02
C GLU A 255 7.02 10.24 -4.84
N CYS A 256 6.14 10.52 -3.87
CA CYS A 256 6.49 11.24 -2.65
C CYS A 256 7.41 10.42 -1.74
N VAL A 257 7.14 9.11 -1.58
CA VAL A 257 8.00 8.18 -0.81
C VAL A 257 9.39 8.06 -1.44
N ALA A 258 9.48 8.00 -2.78
CA ALA A 258 10.76 7.98 -3.50
C ALA A 258 11.63 9.20 -3.16
N LEU A 259 11.05 10.39 -3.18
CA LEU A 259 11.72 11.63 -2.77
C LEU A 259 12.10 11.61 -1.28
N GLY A 260 11.20 11.12 -0.43
CA GLY A 260 11.46 11.01 1.01
C GLY A 260 12.60 10.04 1.36
N MET A 261 12.83 8.98 0.58
CA MET A 261 13.95 8.07 0.79
C MET A 261 15.31 8.77 0.59
N LEU A 262 15.40 9.76 -0.31
CA LEU A 262 16.63 10.49 -0.60
C LEU A 262 17.12 11.30 0.60
N ALA A 263 16.23 11.72 1.50
CA ALA A 263 16.58 12.49 2.68
C ALA A 263 17.30 11.67 3.76
N THR A 264 17.05 10.34 3.83
CA THR A 264 17.51 9.49 4.93
C THR A 264 18.32 8.28 4.49
N ILE A 265 18.76 8.26 3.23
CA ILE A 265 19.75 7.32 2.73
C ILE A 265 21.17 7.90 2.89
N SER A 266 22.19 7.05 3.07
CA SER A 266 23.59 7.49 3.11
C SER A 266 24.05 8.03 1.75
N ASP A 267 25.06 8.91 1.78
CA ASP A 267 25.64 9.46 0.57
C ASP A 267 26.30 8.38 -0.32
N GLU A 268 26.81 7.30 0.30
CA GLU A 268 27.38 6.16 -0.42
C GLU A 268 26.32 5.34 -1.16
N ALA A 269 25.15 5.09 -0.56
CA ALA A 269 24.08 4.30 -1.16
C ALA A 269 23.18 5.12 -2.12
N LYS A 270 23.16 6.43 -1.99
CA LYS A 270 22.29 7.35 -2.73
C LYS A 270 22.41 7.26 -4.25
N PRO A 271 23.61 7.20 -4.88
CA PRO A 271 23.71 7.05 -6.33
C PRO A 271 23.01 5.79 -6.86
N LYS A 272 23.06 4.70 -6.08
CA LYS A 272 22.38 3.44 -6.40
C LYS A 272 20.85 3.57 -6.29
N LEU A 273 20.38 4.26 -5.25
CA LEU A 273 18.95 4.57 -5.12
C LEU A 273 18.46 5.41 -6.30
N ILE A 274 19.16 6.49 -6.66
CA ILE A 274 18.84 7.34 -7.81
C ILE A 274 18.77 6.50 -9.11
N SER A 275 19.70 5.56 -9.32
CA SER A 275 19.68 4.65 -10.46
C SER A 275 18.42 3.80 -10.47
N ALA A 276 18.05 3.18 -9.35
CA ALA A 276 16.85 2.36 -9.23
C ALA A 276 15.56 3.16 -9.43
N LEU A 277 15.47 4.37 -8.84
CA LEU A 277 14.30 5.26 -9.00
C LEU A 277 14.12 5.67 -10.46
N LYS A 278 15.17 6.08 -11.16
CA LYS A 278 15.12 6.46 -12.57
C LYS A 278 14.64 5.30 -13.46
N LYS A 279 15.14 4.08 -13.23
CA LYS A 279 14.68 2.88 -13.95
C LYS A 279 13.21 2.58 -13.70
N ALA A 280 12.75 2.81 -12.48
CA ALA A 280 11.35 2.66 -12.11
C ALA A 280 10.44 3.80 -12.61
N GLY A 281 10.99 4.84 -13.24
CA GLY A 281 10.23 6.02 -13.69
C GLY A 281 9.74 6.90 -12.54
N LEU A 282 10.48 6.91 -11.41
CA LEU A 282 10.18 7.71 -10.23
C LEU A 282 11.00 9.00 -10.19
N PRO A 283 10.50 10.06 -9.55
CA PRO A 283 11.24 11.32 -9.41
C PRO A 283 12.47 11.13 -8.50
N THR A 284 13.52 11.88 -8.81
CA THR A 284 14.76 11.94 -8.04
C THR A 284 15.13 13.36 -7.62
N GLU A 285 14.25 14.34 -7.89
CA GLU A 285 14.41 15.75 -7.57
C GLU A 285 13.05 16.31 -7.18
N TYR A 286 12.98 17.02 -6.06
CA TYR A 286 11.76 17.73 -5.62
C TYR A 286 11.80 19.17 -6.05
N LYS A 287 10.81 19.59 -6.85
CA LYS A 287 10.70 20.97 -7.38
C LYS A 287 9.58 21.80 -6.70
N GLY A 288 8.97 21.25 -5.67
CA GLY A 288 7.93 21.94 -4.90
C GLY A 288 8.50 22.84 -3.80
N ASN A 289 7.62 23.27 -2.90
CA ASN A 289 8.01 24.11 -1.77
C ASN A 289 8.37 23.24 -0.56
N LEU A 290 9.67 22.94 -0.39
CA LEU A 290 10.15 22.13 0.72
C LEU A 290 9.79 22.72 2.09
N GLU A 291 9.88 24.03 2.28
CA GLU A 291 9.56 24.68 3.55
C GLU A 291 8.05 24.53 3.90
N HIS A 292 7.19 24.62 2.89
CA HIS A 292 5.77 24.38 3.08
C HIS A 292 5.51 22.90 3.41
N ALA A 293 6.13 21.95 2.69
CA ALA A 293 6.04 20.54 3.01
C ALA A 293 6.50 20.25 4.45
N LEU A 294 7.65 20.76 4.88
CA LEU A 294 8.17 20.58 6.24
C LEU A 294 7.23 21.15 7.32
N SER A 295 6.46 22.19 7.00
CA SER A 295 5.49 22.77 7.95
C SER A 295 4.42 21.75 8.37
N PHE A 296 4.01 20.81 7.51
CA PHE A 296 3.06 19.75 7.87
C PHE A 296 3.64 18.79 8.94
N ILE A 297 4.95 18.52 8.90
CA ILE A 297 5.61 17.69 9.92
C ILE A 297 5.61 18.39 11.28
N VAL A 298 5.91 19.68 11.28
CA VAL A 298 6.03 20.47 12.50
C VAL A 298 4.66 20.69 13.15
N HIS A 299 3.61 20.90 12.37
CA HIS A 299 2.27 21.17 12.88
C HIS A 299 1.58 19.92 13.43
N ASP A 300 1.73 18.76 12.76
CA ASP A 300 1.07 17.52 13.16
C ASP A 300 1.49 17.02 14.57
N LYS A 301 2.65 17.42 15.06
CA LYS A 301 3.26 16.86 16.27
C LYS A 301 3.49 17.84 17.43
N LYS A 302 3.18 19.11 17.28
CA LYS A 302 3.21 20.10 18.39
C LYS A 302 2.25 19.75 19.54
N CYS A 303 1.23 18.94 19.27
CA CYS A 303 0.25 18.56 20.27
C CYS A 303 0.72 17.43 21.23
N ASP A 304 1.79 16.67 20.92
CA ASP A 304 2.10 15.43 21.63
C ASP A 304 3.51 15.31 22.24
N GLY A 305 4.43 16.23 21.95
CA GLY A 305 5.82 16.20 22.47
C GLY A 305 6.61 14.94 22.10
N LYS A 306 6.11 14.11 21.16
CA LYS A 306 6.73 12.83 20.78
C LYS A 306 7.81 13.04 19.74
N LYS A 307 8.93 12.34 19.92
CA LYS A 307 10.00 12.27 18.91
C LYS A 307 9.56 11.44 17.71
N LEU A 308 9.95 11.88 16.51
CA LEU A 308 9.83 11.09 15.28
C LEU A 308 10.68 9.83 15.37
N SER A 309 10.16 8.71 14.87
CA SER A 309 10.99 7.54 14.57
C SER A 309 11.36 7.59 13.09
N VAL A 310 12.57 8.03 12.81
CA VAL A 310 13.09 8.17 11.44
C VAL A 310 13.93 6.95 11.09
N ILE A 311 13.69 6.38 9.93
CA ILE A 311 14.42 5.23 9.42
C ILE A 311 15.53 5.73 8.50
N PHE A 312 16.75 5.24 8.73
CA PHE A 312 17.91 5.48 7.90
C PHE A 312 18.39 4.18 7.26
N VAL A 313 18.90 4.29 6.05
CA VAL A 313 19.56 3.19 5.33
C VAL A 313 20.98 3.63 5.00
N ASP A 314 21.95 2.99 5.64
CA ASP A 314 23.36 3.25 5.40
C ASP A 314 23.90 2.36 4.27
N THR A 315 23.47 1.08 4.26
CA THR A 315 23.76 0.11 3.19
C THR A 315 22.50 -0.65 2.82
N PRO A 316 22.29 -0.96 1.52
CA PRO A 316 21.14 -1.76 1.11
C PRO A 316 21.01 -3.08 1.88
N GLY A 317 19.80 -3.43 2.26
CA GLY A 317 19.47 -4.61 3.07
C GLY A 317 19.61 -4.39 4.58
N SER A 318 19.95 -3.17 5.03
CA SER A 318 20.06 -2.84 6.45
C SER A 318 19.40 -1.50 6.77
N PHE A 319 19.01 -1.32 8.02
CA PHE A 319 18.37 -0.08 8.49
C PHE A 319 18.77 0.21 9.93
N ARG A 320 18.61 1.47 10.31
CA ARG A 320 18.60 1.91 11.71
C ARG A 320 17.44 2.85 11.96
N ILE A 321 16.93 2.84 13.19
CA ILE A 321 15.82 3.71 13.61
C ILE A 321 16.37 4.71 14.61
N GLU A 322 16.22 6.00 14.32
CA GLU A 322 16.60 7.08 15.22
C GLU A 322 15.36 7.84 15.69
N LYS A 323 15.43 8.27 16.95
CA LYS A 323 14.40 9.18 17.51
C LYS A 323 14.95 10.59 17.49
N MET A 324 14.33 11.48 16.73
CA MET A 324 14.69 12.88 16.65
C MET A 324 13.48 13.81 16.77
N SER A 325 13.73 15.08 17.04
CA SER A 325 12.67 16.09 17.04
C SER A 325 12.20 16.38 15.61
N THR A 326 11.06 17.02 15.47
CA THR A 326 10.55 17.50 14.17
C THR A 326 11.47 18.55 13.58
N GLU A 327 12.05 19.39 14.42
CA GLU A 327 13.00 20.44 14.05
C GLU A 327 14.31 19.84 13.52
N ASP A 328 14.91 18.86 14.25
CA ASP A 328 16.14 18.19 13.80
C ASP A 328 15.93 17.49 12.45
N PHE A 329 14.78 16.88 12.23
CA PHE A 329 14.46 16.25 10.97
C PHE A 329 14.28 17.29 9.84
N ALA A 330 13.62 18.39 10.10
CA ALA A 330 13.49 19.48 9.13
C ALA A 330 14.84 20.06 8.74
N ASP A 331 15.74 20.27 9.71
CA ASP A 331 17.12 20.74 9.46
C ASP A 331 17.94 19.74 8.66
N LEU A 332 17.75 18.43 8.90
CA LEU A 332 18.36 17.39 8.07
C LEU A 332 17.90 17.52 6.61
N CYS A 333 16.60 17.67 6.38
CA CYS A 333 16.04 17.78 5.03
C CYS A 333 16.55 19.06 4.32
N ARG A 334 16.63 20.21 5.01
CA ARG A 334 17.20 21.46 4.46
C ARG A 334 18.65 21.27 4.01
N LYS A 335 19.49 20.71 4.88
CA LYS A 335 20.90 20.45 4.56
C LYS A 335 21.06 19.55 3.34
N LYS A 336 20.24 18.51 3.22
CA LYS A 336 20.26 17.61 2.05
C LYS A 336 19.80 18.32 0.79
N SER A 337 18.80 19.19 0.87
CA SER A 337 18.34 20.01 -0.26
C SER A 337 19.39 21.03 -0.73
N ASP A 338 20.04 21.71 0.21
CA ASP A 338 21.10 22.70 -0.09
C ASP A 338 22.32 22.10 -0.80
N THR A 339 22.58 20.81 -0.56
CA THR A 339 23.65 20.05 -1.25
C THR A 339 23.20 19.51 -2.61
N GLY A 340 21.99 19.81 -3.05
CA GLY A 340 21.42 19.30 -4.31
C GLY A 340 21.07 17.81 -4.25
N ASP A 341 20.81 17.33 -3.06
CA ASP A 341 20.64 15.92 -2.78
C ASP A 341 19.24 15.38 -3.08
N PHE A 342 18.22 16.24 -3.28
CA PHE A 342 16.90 15.88 -3.79
C PHE A 342 16.06 17.09 -4.22
#